data_c556d40d77ee62b00469f56e07c10dcf
#
_entry.id   c556d40d77ee62b00469f56e07c10dcf
#
_cell.length_a   1.000
_cell.length_b   1.000
_cell.length_c   1.000
_cell.angle_alpha   90.00
_cell.angle_beta   90.00
_cell.angle_gamma   90.00
#
_symmetry.space_group_name_H-M   'P 1'
#
loop_
_entity.id
_entity.type
_entity.pdbx_description
1 polymer ?
#
loop_
_entity_poly.entity_id
_entity_poly.type
_entity_poly.pdbx_seq_one_letter_code
_entity_poly.pdbx_strand_id
1 'polypeptide(L)'
;FEELVANAHYVEKINKSDRDAIEDIQTIQAELDAQKTDLEGQKADLEKLKDQQTAQMQDMQAKQQEVQTVINGLSDDVKELMAQRDSEILAAAQAEEAARKAAAAAAASANKNNTSTGGDSYAPGKPQQNAGSGKQQAVVNACYSTPSPGQNWCAAWVTNVFRNAGVGYYGGNACDMFNAWCYSSNRSALQVGMIVADSSHSGTGAPGLIYGHVGIYVGGGIVMSNEGAITSRSLDSFISFYGTGSGVRWGWLGGIALS
;
A
#
# COMPACT_ATOMS: atom_id res chain seq x y z
N PHE A 1 22.30 -70.08 -32.62
CA PHE A 1 23.24 -68.95 -32.81
C PHE A 1 22.48 -67.63 -32.83
N GLU A 2 21.32 -67.56 -33.48
CA GLU A 2 20.49 -66.35 -33.56
C GLU A 2 19.94 -65.91 -32.18
N GLU A 3 19.52 -66.84 -31.29
CA GLU A 3 19.09 -66.54 -29.94
C GLU A 3 20.22 -65.96 -29.08
N LEU A 4 21.45 -66.43 -29.25
CA LEU A 4 22.62 -65.93 -28.53
C LEU A 4 22.95 -64.47 -28.93
N VAL A 5 22.81 -64.15 -30.21
CA VAL A 5 23.02 -62.80 -30.75
C VAL A 5 21.89 -61.86 -30.25
N ALA A 6 20.64 -62.33 -30.29
CA ALA A 6 19.49 -61.55 -29.78
C ALA A 6 19.61 -61.26 -28.27
N ASN A 7 20.03 -62.24 -27.47
CA ASN A 7 20.25 -62.05 -26.05
C ASN A 7 21.43 -61.09 -25.76
N ALA A 8 22.52 -61.17 -26.53
CA ALA A 8 23.63 -60.24 -26.39
C ALA A 8 23.21 -58.79 -26.69
N HIS A 9 22.44 -58.59 -27.76
CA HIS A 9 21.91 -57.27 -28.11
C HIS A 9 20.92 -56.74 -27.03
N TYR A 10 20.13 -57.61 -26.43
CA TYR A 10 19.21 -57.24 -25.35
C TYR A 10 19.96 -56.80 -24.07
N VAL A 11 21.01 -57.54 -23.71
CA VAL A 11 21.89 -57.20 -22.61
C VAL A 11 22.62 -55.88 -22.86
N GLU A 12 23.08 -55.63 -24.07
CA GLU A 12 23.72 -54.36 -24.44
C GLU A 12 22.75 -53.15 -24.30
N LYS A 13 21.51 -53.32 -24.75
CA LYS A 13 20.46 -52.33 -24.64
C LYS A 13 20.09 -52.01 -23.17
N ILE A 14 19.98 -53.05 -22.33
CA ILE A 14 19.77 -52.87 -20.88
C ILE A 14 20.95 -52.13 -20.26
N ASN A 15 22.17 -52.56 -20.51
CA ASN A 15 23.38 -51.91 -19.98
C ASN A 15 23.54 -50.45 -20.43
N LYS A 16 23.04 -50.11 -21.64
CA LYS A 16 23.00 -48.72 -22.08
C LYS A 16 21.95 -47.94 -21.34
N SER A 17 20.74 -48.47 -21.19
CA SER A 17 19.65 -47.84 -20.45
C SER A 17 20.01 -47.60 -18.99
N ASP A 18 20.70 -48.58 -18.37
CA ASP A 18 21.14 -48.44 -16.99
C ASP A 18 22.24 -47.34 -16.83
N ARG A 19 23.14 -47.22 -17.82
CA ARG A 19 24.16 -46.15 -17.83
C ARG A 19 23.52 -44.79 -18.00
N ASP A 20 22.56 -44.66 -18.93
CA ASP A 20 21.84 -43.41 -19.18
C ASP A 20 21.06 -43.00 -17.89
N ALA A 21 20.41 -43.96 -17.21
CA ALA A 21 19.72 -43.72 -15.95
C ALA A 21 20.66 -43.31 -14.78
N ILE A 22 21.86 -43.89 -14.72
CA ILE A 22 22.90 -43.50 -13.75
C ILE A 22 23.38 -42.06 -14.00
N GLU A 23 23.59 -41.68 -15.24
CA GLU A 23 24.00 -40.33 -15.63
C GLU A 23 22.93 -39.29 -15.30
N ASP A 24 21.66 -39.63 -15.57
CA ASP A 24 20.50 -38.78 -15.16
C ASP A 24 20.43 -38.61 -13.66
N ILE A 25 20.61 -39.69 -12.88
CA ILE A 25 20.62 -39.61 -11.39
C ILE A 25 21.78 -38.73 -10.91
N GLN A 26 22.96 -38.86 -11.48
CA GLN A 26 24.11 -38.02 -11.11
C GLN A 26 23.84 -36.54 -11.41
N THR A 27 23.20 -36.25 -12.54
CA THR A 27 22.83 -34.89 -12.93
C THR A 27 21.81 -34.31 -11.92
N ILE A 28 20.76 -35.05 -11.61
CA ILE A 28 19.74 -34.66 -10.61
C ILE A 28 20.36 -34.44 -9.22
N GLN A 29 21.31 -35.30 -8.83
CA GLN A 29 22.04 -35.12 -7.56
C GLN A 29 22.84 -33.82 -7.54
N ALA A 30 23.55 -33.49 -8.62
CA ALA A 30 24.30 -32.25 -8.73
C ALA A 30 23.40 -31.00 -8.69
N GLU A 31 22.26 -31.06 -9.37
CA GLU A 31 21.24 -30.00 -9.31
C GLU A 31 20.64 -29.84 -7.91
N LEU A 32 20.36 -30.94 -7.22
CA LEU A 32 19.84 -30.93 -5.86
C LEU A 32 20.84 -30.30 -4.86
N ASP A 33 22.12 -30.65 -4.98
CA ASP A 33 23.18 -30.09 -4.16
C ASP A 33 23.37 -28.58 -4.41
N ALA A 34 23.25 -28.14 -5.67
CA ALA A 34 23.28 -26.73 -6.01
C ALA A 34 22.08 -25.97 -5.42
N GLN A 35 20.86 -26.51 -5.54
CA GLN A 35 19.65 -25.92 -4.96
C GLN A 35 19.73 -25.85 -3.42
N LYS A 36 20.29 -26.89 -2.79
CA LYS A 36 20.49 -26.91 -1.34
C LYS A 36 21.44 -25.81 -0.90
N THR A 37 22.55 -25.61 -1.62
CA THR A 37 23.52 -24.55 -1.33
C THR A 37 22.90 -23.17 -1.48
N ASP A 38 22.09 -22.95 -2.53
CA ASP A 38 21.39 -21.70 -2.77
C ASP A 38 20.36 -21.40 -1.65
N LEU A 39 19.59 -22.40 -1.23
CA LEU A 39 18.65 -22.28 -0.13
C LEU A 39 19.32 -22.00 1.21
N GLU A 40 20.48 -22.58 1.48
CA GLU A 40 21.30 -22.28 2.66
C GLU A 40 21.80 -20.83 2.64
N GLY A 41 22.19 -20.32 1.47
CA GLY A 41 22.56 -18.92 1.26
C GLY A 41 21.38 -17.97 1.53
N GLN A 42 20.25 -18.23 0.91
CA GLN A 42 19.02 -17.42 1.11
C GLN A 42 18.59 -17.41 2.58
N LYS A 43 18.68 -18.55 3.29
CA LYS A 43 18.37 -18.64 4.71
C LYS A 43 19.31 -17.75 5.54
N ALA A 44 20.61 -17.76 5.25
CA ALA A 44 21.58 -16.92 5.96
C ALA A 44 21.31 -15.42 5.71
N ASP A 45 20.96 -15.03 4.48
CA ASP A 45 20.60 -13.64 4.16
C ASP A 45 19.31 -13.21 4.88
N LEU A 46 18.35 -14.10 4.98
CA LEU A 46 17.09 -13.84 5.69
C LEU A 46 17.30 -13.67 7.20
N GLU A 47 18.16 -14.48 7.82
CA GLU A 47 18.56 -14.33 9.22
C GLU A 47 19.25 -12.98 9.45
N LYS A 48 20.18 -12.59 8.58
CA LYS A 48 20.87 -11.29 8.65
C LYS A 48 19.89 -10.11 8.52
N LEU A 49 18.93 -10.20 7.61
CA LEU A 49 17.90 -9.17 7.43
C LEU A 49 17.00 -9.07 8.68
N LYS A 50 16.65 -10.19 9.28
CA LYS A 50 15.88 -10.25 10.54
C LYS A 50 16.63 -9.60 11.69
N ASP A 51 17.94 -9.84 11.81
CA ASP A 51 18.78 -9.22 12.84
C ASP A 51 18.88 -7.72 12.64
N GLN A 52 19.06 -7.26 11.39
CA GLN A 52 19.06 -5.83 11.05
C GLN A 52 17.72 -5.18 11.40
N GLN A 53 16.62 -5.83 11.10
CA GLN A 53 15.27 -5.33 11.40
C GLN A 53 15.03 -5.26 12.93
N THR A 54 15.53 -6.25 13.66
CA THR A 54 15.45 -6.27 15.12
C THR A 54 16.29 -5.13 15.74
N ALA A 55 17.50 -4.91 15.24
CA ALA A 55 18.35 -3.80 15.68
C ALA A 55 17.71 -2.43 15.38
N GLN A 56 17.11 -2.26 14.20
CA GLN A 56 16.38 -1.03 13.85
C GLN A 56 15.18 -0.79 14.77
N MET A 57 14.44 -1.85 15.11
CA MET A 57 13.32 -1.74 16.06
C MET A 57 13.78 -1.31 17.45
N GLN A 58 14.90 -1.86 17.92
CA GLN A 58 15.48 -1.48 19.22
C GLN A 58 15.98 -0.03 19.23
N ASP A 59 16.65 0.41 18.17
CA ASP A 59 17.09 1.82 18.00
C ASP A 59 15.89 2.77 17.99
N MET A 60 14.84 2.40 17.28
CA MET A 60 13.60 3.19 17.22
C MET A 60 12.90 3.29 18.58
N GLN A 61 12.87 2.19 19.34
CA GLN A 61 12.33 2.20 20.71
C GLN A 61 13.17 3.08 21.64
N ALA A 62 14.49 3.03 21.53
CA ALA A 62 15.40 3.88 22.30
C ALA A 62 15.19 5.37 22.00
N LYS A 63 15.10 5.73 20.72
CA LYS A 63 14.80 7.10 20.28
C LYS A 63 13.42 7.57 20.74
N GLN A 64 12.43 6.68 20.74
CA GLN A 64 11.09 7.00 21.23
C GLN A 64 11.11 7.30 22.72
N GLN A 65 11.88 6.54 23.51
CA GLN A 65 12.06 6.82 24.95
C GLN A 65 12.81 8.13 25.18
N GLU A 66 13.84 8.44 24.38
CA GLU A 66 14.56 9.69 24.43
C GLU A 66 13.63 10.88 24.15
N VAL A 67 12.86 10.81 23.06
CA VAL A 67 11.86 11.84 22.71
C VAL A 67 10.82 12.00 23.83
N GLN A 68 10.33 10.90 24.40
CA GLN A 68 9.39 10.96 25.52
C GLN A 68 10.01 11.62 26.75
N THR A 69 11.29 11.36 27.01
CA THR A 69 12.02 12.01 28.12
C THR A 69 12.16 13.52 27.89
N VAL A 70 12.47 13.93 26.65
CA VAL A 70 12.51 15.34 26.27
C VAL A 70 11.14 16.00 26.43
N ILE A 71 10.07 15.38 25.97
CA ILE A 71 8.69 15.88 26.12
C ILE A 71 8.32 16.03 27.61
N ASN A 72 8.67 15.05 28.42
CA ASN A 72 8.40 15.11 29.86
C ASN A 72 9.25 16.16 30.57
N GLY A 73 10.40 16.52 30.00
CA GLY A 73 11.29 17.58 30.51
C GLY A 73 10.94 19.01 30.05
N LEU A 74 9.99 19.14 29.08
CA LEU A 74 9.53 20.45 28.65
C LEU A 74 8.78 21.16 29.81
N SER A 75 8.93 22.49 29.87
CA SER A 75 8.20 23.29 30.86
C SER A 75 6.68 23.14 30.66
N ASP A 76 5.92 23.33 31.71
CA ASP A 76 4.46 23.20 31.66
C ASP A 76 3.84 24.20 30.68
N ASP A 77 4.43 25.39 30.51
CA ASP A 77 4.02 26.39 29.52
C ASP A 77 4.11 25.86 28.09
N VAL A 78 5.16 25.09 27.74
CA VAL A 78 5.31 24.50 26.43
C VAL A 78 4.30 23.35 26.21
N LYS A 79 4.03 22.57 27.25
CA LYS A 79 2.99 21.54 27.20
C LYS A 79 1.60 22.15 26.99
N GLU A 80 1.32 23.26 27.67
CA GLU A 80 0.06 24.00 27.51
C GLU A 80 -0.06 24.58 26.10
N LEU A 81 0.99 25.18 25.54
CA LEU A 81 1.02 25.66 24.14
C LEU A 81 0.81 24.54 23.13
N MET A 82 1.38 23.36 23.36
CA MET A 82 1.16 22.20 22.52
C MET A 82 -0.31 21.73 22.57
N ALA A 83 -0.90 21.67 23.76
CA ALA A 83 -2.31 21.32 23.96
C ALA A 83 -3.25 22.35 23.30
N GLN A 84 -2.95 23.65 23.41
CA GLN A 84 -3.69 24.71 22.73
C GLN A 84 -3.63 24.55 21.22
N ARG A 85 -2.44 24.34 20.64
CA ARG A 85 -2.25 24.09 19.22
C ARG A 85 -3.06 22.88 18.75
N ASP A 86 -3.00 21.78 19.49
CA ASP A 86 -3.72 20.56 19.13
C ASP A 86 -5.24 20.76 19.19
N SER A 87 -5.73 21.56 20.16
CA SER A 87 -7.13 21.95 20.23
C SER A 87 -7.56 22.86 19.09
N GLU A 88 -6.71 23.82 18.68
CA GLU A 88 -6.96 24.69 17.52
C GLU A 88 -7.01 23.91 16.22
N ILE A 89 -6.09 22.95 16.02
CA ILE A 89 -6.10 22.05 14.86
C ILE A 89 -7.40 21.23 14.82
N LEU A 90 -7.82 20.69 15.96
CA LEU A 90 -9.05 19.93 16.06
C LEU A 90 -10.28 20.81 15.78
N ALA A 91 -10.32 22.03 16.33
CA ALA A 91 -11.39 22.98 16.09
C ALA A 91 -11.45 23.40 14.61
N ALA A 92 -10.29 23.65 13.98
CA ALA A 92 -10.21 23.98 12.56
C ALA A 92 -10.72 22.82 11.68
N ALA A 93 -10.35 21.58 11.99
CA ALA A 93 -10.83 20.40 11.29
C ALA A 93 -12.34 20.19 11.43
N GLN A 94 -12.90 20.46 12.65
CA GLN A 94 -14.35 20.40 12.89
C GLN A 94 -15.09 21.52 12.16
N ALA A 95 -14.51 22.73 12.12
CA ALA A 95 -15.09 23.86 11.38
C ALA A 95 -15.09 23.59 9.87
N GLU A 96 -14.04 23.01 9.32
CA GLU A 96 -13.97 22.61 7.91
C GLU A 96 -15.02 21.53 7.61
N GLU A 97 -15.19 20.54 8.47
CA GLU A 97 -16.20 19.52 8.33
C GLU A 97 -17.63 20.11 8.41
N ALA A 98 -17.87 21.04 9.32
CA ALA A 98 -19.15 21.74 9.43
C ALA A 98 -19.43 22.61 8.21
N ALA A 99 -18.42 23.35 7.69
CA ALA A 99 -18.53 24.13 6.48
C ALA A 99 -18.83 23.24 5.25
N ARG A 100 -18.20 22.07 5.16
CA ARG A 100 -18.46 21.08 4.11
C ARG A 100 -19.90 20.54 4.19
N LYS A 101 -20.36 20.22 5.40
CA LYS A 101 -21.77 19.79 5.61
C LYS A 101 -22.76 20.89 5.25
N ALA A 102 -22.48 22.14 5.60
CA ALA A 102 -23.30 23.29 5.27
C ALA A 102 -23.32 23.54 3.75
N ALA A 103 -22.17 23.46 3.06
CA ALA A 103 -22.08 23.58 1.63
C ALA A 103 -22.86 22.48 0.88
N ALA A 104 -22.76 21.23 1.38
CA ALA A 104 -23.52 20.11 0.85
C ALA A 104 -25.02 20.29 1.05
N ALA A 105 -25.45 20.81 2.20
CA ALA A 105 -26.87 21.11 2.48
C ALA A 105 -27.39 22.28 1.60
N ALA A 106 -26.56 23.32 1.39
CA ALA A 106 -26.89 24.42 0.50
C ALA A 106 -27.00 23.98 -0.98
N ALA A 107 -26.08 23.10 -1.43
CA ALA A 107 -26.16 22.49 -2.75
C ALA A 107 -27.42 21.63 -2.93
N ALA A 108 -27.79 20.87 -1.90
CA ALA A 108 -29.01 20.05 -1.89
C ALA A 108 -30.30 20.90 -1.91
N SER A 109 -30.29 22.10 -1.30
CA SER A 109 -31.45 23.02 -1.31
C SER A 109 -31.53 23.82 -2.62
N ALA A 110 -30.39 24.15 -3.24
CA ALA A 110 -30.35 24.81 -4.56
C ALA A 110 -30.81 23.87 -5.69
N ASN A 111 -30.65 22.56 -5.55
CA ASN A 111 -31.01 21.56 -6.56
C ASN A 111 -32.53 21.24 -6.59
N LYS A 112 -33.32 21.78 -5.69
CA LYS A 112 -34.80 21.63 -5.74
C LYS A 112 -35.49 22.48 -6.81
N ASN A 113 -34.78 23.43 -7.43
CA ASN A 113 -35.32 24.37 -8.42
C ASN A 113 -34.79 24.23 -9.83
N ASN A 114 -33.96 23.21 -10.13
CA ASN A 114 -33.46 23.04 -11.48
C ASN A 114 -33.59 21.58 -11.94
N THR A 115 -34.72 21.26 -12.55
CA THR A 115 -34.89 20.08 -13.38
C THR A 115 -34.21 20.34 -14.72
N SER A 116 -33.03 19.85 -14.92
CA SER A 116 -32.51 19.29 -16.20
C SER A 116 -31.00 19.25 -16.25
N THR A 117 -30.50 18.13 -16.75
CA THR A 117 -29.16 17.80 -17.26
C THR A 117 -28.06 17.48 -16.24
N GLY A 118 -27.81 16.18 -16.11
CA GLY A 118 -26.55 15.48 -16.10
C GLY A 118 -25.39 16.10 -15.34
N GLY A 119 -25.35 15.89 -14.04
CA GLY A 119 -24.17 16.05 -13.23
C GLY A 119 -24.26 15.09 -12.06
N ASP A 120 -23.59 13.94 -12.17
CA ASP A 120 -23.57 12.93 -11.09
C ASP A 120 -22.99 13.57 -9.83
N SER A 121 -23.89 13.86 -8.89
CA SER A 121 -23.52 14.33 -7.56
C SER A 121 -22.95 13.15 -6.77
N TYR A 122 -21.61 13.14 -6.58
CA TYR A 122 -20.94 12.16 -5.74
C TYR A 122 -21.48 12.21 -4.31
N ALA A 123 -22.17 11.14 -3.90
CA ALA A 123 -22.61 10.95 -2.53
C ALA A 123 -21.55 10.11 -1.80
N PRO A 124 -20.97 10.57 -0.67
CA PRO A 124 -20.06 9.76 0.14
C PRO A 124 -20.75 8.44 0.53
N GLY A 125 -20.07 7.31 0.26
CA GLY A 125 -20.59 5.99 0.59
C GLY A 125 -21.18 5.19 -0.58
N LYS A 126 -21.19 5.73 -1.80
CA LYS A 126 -21.57 4.96 -3.00
C LYS A 126 -20.40 4.85 -3.97
N PRO A 127 -20.16 3.68 -4.59
CA PRO A 127 -19.16 3.52 -5.65
C PRO A 127 -19.46 4.48 -6.79
N GLN A 128 -18.43 5.12 -7.34
CA GLN A 128 -18.57 6.01 -8.49
C GLN A 128 -18.85 5.20 -9.76
N GLN A 129 -19.92 5.53 -10.49
CA GLN A 129 -20.38 4.76 -11.64
C GLN A 129 -19.46 4.83 -12.89
N ASN A 130 -18.49 5.76 -12.92
CA ASN A 130 -17.58 5.98 -14.07
C ASN A 130 -16.13 5.66 -13.75
N ALA A 131 -15.86 4.55 -13.06
CA ALA A 131 -14.52 4.16 -12.66
C ALA A 131 -13.67 3.52 -13.79
N GLY A 132 -14.04 3.62 -15.05
CA GLY A 132 -13.24 3.07 -16.15
C GLY A 132 -13.37 1.56 -16.30
N SER A 133 -12.24 0.83 -16.33
CA SER A 133 -12.21 -0.63 -16.53
C SER A 133 -12.82 -1.44 -15.38
N GLY A 134 -13.12 -2.71 -15.63
CA GLY A 134 -13.66 -3.63 -14.63
C GLY A 134 -12.77 -3.77 -13.39
N LYS A 135 -11.44 -3.71 -13.52
CA LYS A 135 -10.49 -3.78 -12.39
C LYS A 135 -10.47 -2.48 -11.59
N GLN A 136 -10.55 -1.33 -12.24
CA GLN A 136 -10.67 -0.04 -11.57
C GLN A 136 -11.94 0.02 -10.73
N GLN A 137 -13.07 -0.41 -11.29
CA GLN A 137 -14.34 -0.49 -10.56
C GLN A 137 -14.28 -1.48 -9.40
N ALA A 138 -13.60 -2.63 -9.57
CA ALA A 138 -13.39 -3.59 -8.49
C ALA A 138 -12.61 -2.99 -7.33
N VAL A 139 -11.55 -2.20 -7.59
CA VAL A 139 -10.79 -1.48 -6.56
C VAL A 139 -11.67 -0.44 -5.86
N VAL A 140 -12.44 0.34 -6.61
CA VAL A 140 -13.37 1.33 -6.00
C VAL A 140 -14.39 0.64 -5.10
N ASN A 141 -15.03 -0.43 -5.57
CA ASN A 141 -15.98 -1.19 -4.76
C ASN A 141 -15.32 -1.76 -3.49
N ALA A 142 -14.09 -2.26 -3.61
CA ALA A 142 -13.31 -2.76 -2.48
C ALA A 142 -12.95 -1.65 -1.49
N CYS A 143 -12.72 -0.39 -1.92
CA CYS A 143 -12.50 0.73 -1.00
C CYS A 143 -13.68 0.93 -0.04
N TYR A 144 -14.92 0.78 -0.52
CA TYR A 144 -16.12 0.95 0.30
C TYR A 144 -16.44 -0.27 1.18
N SER A 145 -15.96 -1.45 0.83
CA SER A 145 -16.27 -2.70 1.54
C SER A 145 -15.15 -3.20 2.45
N THR A 146 -13.92 -2.70 2.30
CA THR A 146 -12.78 -3.11 3.12
C THR A 146 -12.76 -2.33 4.43
N PRO A 147 -12.90 -3.01 5.59
CA PRO A 147 -12.89 -2.33 6.88
C PRO A 147 -11.52 -1.74 7.20
N SER A 148 -11.51 -0.74 8.09
CA SER A 148 -10.29 -0.19 8.66
C SER A 148 -9.54 -1.25 9.47
N PRO A 149 -8.23 -1.46 9.24
CA PRO A 149 -7.41 -2.31 10.09
C PRO A 149 -6.98 -1.64 11.41
N GLY A 150 -7.40 -0.40 11.64
CA GLY A 150 -7.02 0.40 12.81
C GLY A 150 -6.16 1.60 12.47
N GLN A 151 -5.74 2.34 13.51
CA GLN A 151 -4.92 3.55 13.36
C GLN A 151 -3.50 3.19 12.88
N ASN A 152 -2.88 4.07 12.10
CA ASN A 152 -1.54 3.95 11.54
C ASN A 152 -1.35 2.78 10.53
N TRP A 153 -2.42 2.19 10.03
CA TRP A 153 -2.38 1.08 9.08
C TRP A 153 -2.91 1.48 7.69
N CYS A 154 -2.56 2.69 7.21
CA CYS A 154 -3.01 3.17 5.89
C CYS A 154 -2.54 2.26 4.73
N ALA A 155 -1.27 1.86 4.72
CA ALA A 155 -0.73 0.97 3.71
C ALA A 155 -1.32 -0.45 3.76
N ALA A 156 -1.56 -0.96 4.97
CA ALA A 156 -2.23 -2.26 5.14
C ALA A 156 -3.68 -2.23 4.61
N TRP A 157 -4.41 -1.12 4.81
CA TRP A 157 -5.73 -0.96 4.23
C TRP A 157 -5.68 -0.97 2.71
N VAL A 158 -4.78 -0.20 2.09
CA VAL A 158 -4.57 -0.20 0.64
C VAL A 158 -4.27 -1.62 0.13
N THR A 159 -3.35 -2.33 0.78
CA THR A 159 -3.04 -3.73 0.47
C THR A 159 -4.27 -4.63 0.52
N ASN A 160 -5.09 -4.49 1.56
CA ASN A 160 -6.33 -5.27 1.72
C ASN A 160 -7.37 -4.93 0.64
N VAL A 161 -7.52 -3.65 0.26
CA VAL A 161 -8.41 -3.24 -0.83
C VAL A 161 -8.01 -3.91 -2.13
N PHE A 162 -6.74 -3.87 -2.52
CA PHE A 162 -6.27 -4.48 -3.77
C PHE A 162 -6.39 -6.00 -3.76
N ARG A 163 -6.15 -6.64 -2.61
CA ARG A 163 -6.37 -8.07 -2.43
C ARG A 163 -7.86 -8.43 -2.57
N ASN A 164 -8.75 -7.68 -1.92
CA ASN A 164 -10.20 -7.89 -1.97
C ASN A 164 -10.78 -7.61 -3.37
N ALA A 165 -10.16 -6.68 -4.12
CA ALA A 165 -10.49 -6.43 -5.51
C ALA A 165 -9.99 -7.52 -6.49
N GLY A 166 -9.24 -8.52 -6.01
CA GLY A 166 -8.66 -9.56 -6.86
C GLY A 166 -7.54 -9.07 -7.78
N VAL A 167 -6.90 -7.93 -7.46
CA VAL A 167 -5.83 -7.34 -8.28
C VAL A 167 -4.46 -7.85 -7.87
N GLY A 168 -4.21 -8.04 -6.59
CA GLY A 168 -2.93 -8.55 -6.09
C GLY A 168 -2.68 -8.19 -4.63
N TYR A 169 -1.53 -8.64 -4.12
CA TYR A 169 -1.04 -8.35 -2.78
C TYR A 169 0.27 -7.55 -2.89
N TYR A 170 0.33 -6.39 -2.28
CA TYR A 170 1.48 -5.49 -2.29
C TYR A 170 1.74 -4.99 -0.87
N GLY A 171 2.84 -5.44 -0.28
CA GLY A 171 3.22 -5.07 1.08
C GLY A 171 4.03 -3.77 1.14
N GLY A 172 4.45 -3.41 2.34
CA GLY A 172 5.27 -2.24 2.63
C GLY A 172 4.52 -1.13 3.35
N ASN A 173 5.25 -0.08 3.73
CA ASN A 173 4.69 1.13 4.30
C ASN A 173 4.29 2.12 3.20
N ALA A 174 3.66 3.23 3.55
CA ALA A 174 3.27 4.24 2.56
C ALA A 174 4.49 4.87 1.87
N CYS A 175 5.59 5.10 2.60
CA CYS A 175 6.86 5.57 2.03
C CYS A 175 7.46 4.58 1.01
N ASP A 176 7.34 3.27 1.25
CA ASP A 176 7.80 2.25 0.30
C ASP A 176 6.95 2.26 -0.96
N MET A 177 5.62 2.35 -0.81
CA MET A 177 4.67 2.44 -1.94
C MET A 177 4.89 3.73 -2.75
N PHE A 178 5.14 4.85 -2.08
CA PHE A 178 5.47 6.12 -2.72
C PHE A 178 6.73 6.02 -3.58
N ASN A 179 7.81 5.48 -3.01
CA ASN A 179 9.10 5.38 -3.69
C ASN A 179 9.07 4.37 -4.85
N ALA A 180 8.35 3.27 -4.68
CA ALA A 180 8.30 2.20 -5.68
C ALA A 180 7.36 2.52 -6.84
N TRP A 181 6.19 3.17 -6.58
CA TRP A 181 5.11 3.19 -7.56
C TRP A 181 4.49 4.56 -7.83
N CYS A 182 4.78 5.61 -7.03
CA CYS A 182 4.25 6.94 -7.26
C CYS A 182 5.23 7.80 -8.07
N TYR A 183 4.98 7.93 -9.36
CA TYR A 183 5.89 8.56 -10.32
C TYR A 183 5.40 9.91 -10.83
N SER A 184 4.15 10.32 -10.59
CA SER A 184 3.57 11.53 -11.15
C SER A 184 2.88 12.40 -10.10
N SER A 185 3.00 13.70 -10.23
CA SER A 185 2.18 14.71 -9.55
C SER A 185 1.27 15.48 -10.55
N ASN A 186 1.28 15.10 -11.84
CA ASN A 186 0.45 15.72 -12.84
C ASN A 186 -0.98 15.20 -12.74
N ARG A 187 -1.93 16.09 -12.45
CA ARG A 187 -3.36 15.76 -12.29
C ARG A 187 -3.98 15.09 -13.51
N SER A 188 -3.54 15.44 -14.71
CA SER A 188 -4.04 14.80 -15.93
C SER A 188 -3.64 13.35 -16.09
N ALA A 189 -2.62 12.89 -15.34
CA ALA A 189 -2.17 11.51 -15.32
C ALA A 189 -2.85 10.68 -14.21
N LEU A 190 -3.61 11.32 -13.32
CA LEU A 190 -4.29 10.63 -12.21
C LEU A 190 -5.51 9.87 -12.74
N GLN A 191 -5.53 8.57 -12.46
CA GLN A 191 -6.62 7.69 -12.89
C GLN A 191 -7.23 6.95 -11.69
N VAL A 192 -8.51 6.60 -11.81
CA VAL A 192 -9.24 5.84 -10.81
C VAL A 192 -8.51 4.52 -10.50
N GLY A 193 -8.37 4.21 -9.23
CA GLY A 193 -7.63 3.03 -8.76
C GLY A 193 -6.13 3.25 -8.58
N MET A 194 -5.57 4.41 -8.94
CA MET A 194 -4.19 4.75 -8.56
C MET A 194 -4.08 5.00 -7.06
N ILE A 195 -2.96 4.63 -6.48
CA ILE A 195 -2.60 5.08 -5.15
C ILE A 195 -2.11 6.52 -5.20
N VAL A 196 -2.44 7.27 -4.15
CA VAL A 196 -2.02 8.65 -3.91
C VAL A 196 -1.29 8.65 -2.58
N ALA A 197 -0.01 8.98 -2.57
CA ALA A 197 0.84 8.82 -1.40
C ALA A 197 1.84 9.96 -1.24
N ASP A 198 2.33 10.10 -0.02
CA ASP A 198 3.54 10.82 0.35
C ASP A 198 4.49 9.88 1.11
N SER A 199 5.78 10.18 1.11
CA SER A 199 6.75 9.39 1.88
C SER A 199 7.04 9.97 3.26
N SER A 200 6.68 11.24 3.50
CA SER A 200 6.91 11.94 4.77
C SER A 200 6.07 13.20 4.84
N HIS A 201 5.37 13.40 5.98
CA HIS A 201 4.63 14.63 6.29
C HIS A 201 4.60 14.88 7.81
N SER A 202 4.40 16.12 8.20
CA SER A 202 4.36 16.52 9.63
C SER A 202 2.96 16.40 10.25
N GLY A 203 1.91 16.21 9.47
CA GLY A 203 0.51 16.33 9.91
C GLY A 203 0.05 15.30 10.95
N THR A 204 0.70 14.13 11.04
CA THR A 204 0.36 13.05 11.99
C THR A 204 1.49 12.73 12.97
N GLY A 205 2.43 13.64 13.15
CA GLY A 205 3.58 13.46 14.06
C GLY A 205 4.57 12.41 13.57
N ALA A 206 5.22 11.70 14.50
CA ALA A 206 6.30 10.75 14.19
C ALA A 206 5.92 9.67 13.16
N PRO A 207 4.75 9.02 13.18
CA PRO A 207 4.37 8.07 12.15
C PRO A 207 4.34 8.67 10.74
N GLY A 208 3.83 9.88 10.58
CA GLY A 208 3.79 10.58 9.29
C GLY A 208 5.18 10.95 8.77
N LEU A 209 6.09 11.37 9.68
CA LEU A 209 7.47 11.69 9.31
C LEU A 209 8.27 10.47 8.85
N ILE A 210 7.99 9.29 9.41
CA ILE A 210 8.76 8.06 9.15
C ILE A 210 8.16 7.25 8.00
N TYR A 211 6.83 7.09 8.01
CA TYR A 211 6.14 6.13 7.12
C TYR A 211 5.30 6.80 6.04
N GLY A 212 5.05 8.11 6.12
CA GLY A 212 4.15 8.80 5.21
C GLY A 212 2.70 8.37 5.32
N HIS A 213 1.91 8.66 4.28
CA HIS A 213 0.51 8.26 4.17
C HIS A 213 0.16 7.82 2.76
N VAL A 214 -0.84 6.95 2.63
CA VAL A 214 -1.31 6.47 1.34
C VAL A 214 -2.82 6.28 1.33
N GLY A 215 -3.44 6.68 0.22
CA GLY A 215 -4.83 6.43 -0.10
C GLY A 215 -5.01 5.95 -1.53
N ILE A 216 -6.25 5.79 -1.95
CA ILE A 216 -6.65 5.35 -3.29
C ILE A 216 -7.54 6.42 -3.90
N TYR A 217 -7.24 6.84 -5.13
CA TYR A 217 -8.09 7.74 -5.88
C TYR A 217 -9.30 6.98 -6.44
N VAL A 218 -10.49 7.34 -5.98
CA VAL A 218 -11.75 6.68 -6.36
C VAL A 218 -12.54 7.43 -7.44
N GLY A 219 -11.94 8.48 -8.02
CA GLY A 219 -12.58 9.32 -9.01
C GLY A 219 -13.27 10.54 -8.40
N GLY A 220 -13.80 11.44 -9.25
CA GLY A 220 -14.54 12.64 -8.79
C GLY A 220 -13.72 13.62 -7.95
N GLY A 221 -12.39 13.56 -8.01
CA GLY A 221 -11.51 14.37 -7.17
C GLY A 221 -11.39 13.85 -5.73
N ILE A 222 -11.75 12.59 -5.44
CA ILE A 222 -11.78 12.02 -4.09
C ILE A 222 -10.68 10.98 -3.90
N VAL A 223 -9.99 11.05 -2.78
CA VAL A 223 -9.03 10.05 -2.28
C VAL A 223 -9.64 9.42 -1.02
N MET A 224 -9.70 8.10 -0.99
CA MET A 224 -10.06 7.34 0.22
C MET A 224 -8.80 6.79 0.89
N SER A 225 -8.73 6.89 2.20
CA SER A 225 -7.61 6.38 2.99
C SER A 225 -8.06 5.90 4.36
N ASN A 226 -7.16 5.19 5.06
CA ASN A 226 -7.39 4.81 6.45
C ASN A 226 -6.64 5.76 7.39
N GLU A 227 -7.39 6.52 8.16
CA GLU A 227 -6.90 7.47 9.18
C GLU A 227 -7.31 7.02 10.61
N GLY A 228 -7.35 5.70 10.84
CA GLY A 228 -7.97 5.07 12.01
C GLY A 228 -9.42 4.63 11.73
N ALA A 229 -10.11 5.38 10.90
CA ALA A 229 -11.34 5.01 10.19
C ALA A 229 -11.15 5.23 8.69
N ILE A 230 -12.02 4.69 7.86
CA ILE A 230 -11.99 4.94 6.43
C ILE A 230 -12.54 6.35 6.17
N THR A 231 -11.71 7.17 5.56
CA THR A 231 -11.95 8.60 5.32
C THR A 231 -11.95 8.89 3.83
N SER A 232 -12.80 9.81 3.40
CA SER A 232 -12.81 10.36 2.04
C SER A 232 -12.44 11.84 2.09
N ARG A 233 -11.38 12.21 1.37
CA ARG A 233 -10.93 13.61 1.24
C ARG A 233 -10.96 14.04 -0.20
N SER A 234 -11.16 15.34 -0.48
CA SER A 234 -10.83 15.87 -1.80
C SER A 234 -9.32 15.72 -2.06
N LEU A 235 -8.94 15.54 -3.32
CA LEU A 235 -7.53 15.47 -3.71
C LEU A 235 -6.76 16.71 -3.24
N ASP A 236 -7.39 17.90 -3.30
CA ASP A 236 -6.77 19.14 -2.85
C ASP A 236 -6.52 19.15 -1.34
N SER A 237 -7.50 18.70 -0.55
CA SER A 237 -7.35 18.57 0.90
C SER A 237 -6.31 17.51 1.26
N PHE A 238 -6.27 16.40 0.52
CA PHE A 238 -5.24 15.36 0.71
C PHE A 238 -3.83 15.91 0.43
N ILE A 239 -3.65 16.61 -0.70
CA ILE A 239 -2.36 17.23 -1.06
C ILE A 239 -1.96 18.30 -0.03
N SER A 240 -2.89 19.14 0.42
CA SER A 240 -2.61 20.20 1.39
C SER A 240 -2.15 19.63 2.73
N PHE A 241 -2.77 18.55 3.19
CA PHE A 241 -2.48 17.96 4.49
C PHE A 241 -1.23 17.07 4.47
N TYR A 242 -1.10 16.20 3.48
CA TYR A 242 -0.02 15.22 3.40
C TYR A 242 1.17 15.69 2.55
N GLY A 243 1.05 16.77 1.82
CA GLY A 243 2.11 17.30 0.96
C GLY A 243 3.16 18.16 1.66
N THR A 244 3.11 18.29 2.99
CA THR A 244 3.97 19.21 3.78
C THR A 244 5.43 18.78 3.89
N GLY A 245 5.76 17.54 3.50
CA GLY A 245 7.12 16.99 3.52
C GLY A 245 7.61 16.65 2.11
N SER A 246 7.49 15.40 1.72
CA SER A 246 7.95 14.88 0.42
C SER A 246 7.13 15.35 -0.79
N GLY A 247 6.00 16.00 -0.55
CA GLY A 247 4.97 16.20 -1.55
C GLY A 247 4.16 14.93 -1.82
N VAL A 248 3.05 15.09 -2.55
CA VAL A 248 2.14 13.98 -2.90
C VAL A 248 2.34 13.59 -4.34
N ARG A 249 2.44 12.28 -4.59
CA ARG A 249 2.46 11.70 -5.94
C ARG A 249 1.49 10.54 -6.04
N TRP A 250 1.24 10.10 -7.27
CA TRP A 250 0.37 8.98 -7.57
C TRP A 250 0.94 8.06 -8.63
N GLY A 251 0.43 6.86 -8.66
CA GLY A 251 0.81 5.84 -9.61
C GLY A 251 0.05 4.52 -9.39
N TRP A 252 0.35 3.55 -10.22
CA TRP A 252 -0.26 2.24 -10.15
C TRP A 252 0.44 1.37 -9.12
N LEU A 253 -0.28 0.88 -8.13
CA LEU A 253 0.26 -0.06 -7.14
C LEU A 253 0.76 -1.32 -7.88
N GLY A 254 2.00 -1.74 -7.57
CA GLY A 254 2.66 -2.83 -8.28
C GLY A 254 3.16 -2.47 -9.68
N GLY A 255 3.03 -1.21 -10.12
CA GLY A 255 3.48 -0.77 -11.44
C GLY A 255 2.59 -1.23 -12.61
N ILE A 256 1.43 -1.84 -12.33
CA ILE A 256 0.54 -2.41 -13.34
C ILE A 256 -0.72 -1.56 -13.48
N ALA A 257 -0.93 -0.96 -14.64
CA ALA A 257 -2.15 -0.22 -14.94
C ALA A 257 -3.39 -1.13 -14.88
N LEU A 258 -4.42 -0.64 -14.19
CA LEU A 258 -5.71 -1.33 -14.14
C LEU A 258 -6.49 -0.98 -15.41
N SER A 259 -6.63 -1.93 -16.28
CA SER A 259 -7.37 -1.84 -17.54
C SER A 259 -8.59 -2.75 -17.55
#